data_26dfd16c9d58307b438d7537355ac0b7
#
_entry.id   26dfd16c9d58307b438d7537355ac0b7
#
_cell.length_a   1.000
_cell.length_b   1.000
_cell.length_c   1.000
_cell.angle_alpha   90.00
_cell.angle_beta   90.00
_cell.angle_gamma   90.00
#
_symmetry.space_group_name_H-M   'P 1'
#
loop_
_entity.id
_entity.type
_entity.pdbx_description
1 polymer ?
#
loop_
_entity_poly.entity_id
_entity_poly.type
_entity_poly.pdbx_seq_one_letter_code
_entity_poly.pdbx_strand_id
1 'polypeptide(L)'
;MSWLLDADVLSQPAKRRGDPLVIAWLEREEDACHTSTVVIAQLAYWVRTKEGKQRDALQRWLRQLLDAMDGRVLGFSVSVAHVRAEQFAPW
;
A
#
# COMPACT_ATOMS: atom_id res chain seq x y z
N MET A 1 15.74 -7.89 3.26
CA MET A 1 14.84 -7.39 4.32
C MET A 1 13.50 -7.03 3.71
N SER A 2 12.41 -7.46 4.34
CA SER A 2 11.05 -7.19 3.85
C SER A 2 10.40 -6.08 4.67
N TRP A 3 9.56 -5.29 4.02
CA TRP A 3 8.82 -4.19 4.63
C TRP A 3 7.33 -4.44 4.51
N LEU A 4 6.58 -4.21 5.58
CA LEU A 4 5.12 -4.19 5.55
C LEU A 4 4.66 -2.74 5.60
N LEU A 5 4.04 -2.28 4.53
CA LEU A 5 3.68 -0.87 4.36
C LEU A 5 2.21 -0.63 4.70
N ASP A 6 1.96 0.50 5.34
CA ASP A 6 0.59 0.97 5.60
C ASP A 6 0.08 1.85 4.45
N ALA A 7 -1.19 2.27 4.57
CA ALA A 7 -1.83 3.08 3.54
C ALA A 7 -1.18 4.45 3.37
N ASP A 8 -0.68 5.04 4.45
CA ASP A 8 -0.10 6.37 4.40
C ASP A 8 1.18 6.38 3.57
N VAL A 9 2.05 5.40 3.77
CA VAL A 9 3.29 5.28 3.00
C VAL A 9 3.00 4.93 1.54
N LEU A 10 2.13 3.95 1.28
CA LEU A 10 1.80 3.52 -0.08
C LEU A 10 1.14 4.61 -0.90
N SER A 11 0.40 5.52 -0.28
CA SER A 11 -0.30 6.57 -0.99
C SER A 11 0.56 7.80 -1.31
N GLN A 12 1.80 7.87 -0.80
CA GLN A 12 2.65 9.03 -1.04
C GLN A 12 2.81 9.39 -2.53
N PRO A 13 3.04 8.43 -3.45
CA PRO A 13 3.17 8.77 -4.87
C PRO A 13 1.89 9.35 -5.49
N ALA A 14 0.73 9.05 -4.91
CA ALA A 14 -0.57 9.51 -5.41
C ALA A 14 -1.01 10.83 -4.78
N LYS A 15 -0.34 11.29 -3.75
CA LYS A 15 -0.67 12.55 -3.07
C LYS A 15 -0.05 13.73 -3.81
N ARG A 16 -0.80 14.85 -3.84
CA ARG A 16 -0.34 16.08 -4.49
C ARG A 16 0.96 16.60 -3.89
N ARG A 17 1.15 16.43 -2.57
CA ARG A 17 2.35 16.84 -1.84
C ARG A 17 3.02 15.65 -1.17
N GLY A 18 3.14 14.55 -1.94
CA GLY A 18 3.85 13.39 -1.45
C GLY A 18 5.31 13.70 -1.15
N ASP A 19 5.86 13.04 -0.12
CA ASP A 19 7.25 13.22 0.28
C ASP A 19 8.18 12.60 -0.77
N PRO A 20 9.02 13.40 -1.46
CA PRO A 20 9.91 12.86 -2.50
C PRO A 20 10.91 11.84 -1.97
N LEU A 21 11.33 11.94 -0.70
CA LEU A 21 12.26 10.97 -0.11
C LEU A 21 11.58 9.62 0.10
N VAL A 22 10.32 9.62 0.53
CA VAL A 22 9.54 8.39 0.68
C VAL A 22 9.26 7.76 -0.68
N ILE A 23 8.90 8.57 -1.67
CA ILE A 23 8.64 8.09 -3.03
C ILE A 23 9.90 7.44 -3.62
N ALA A 24 11.05 8.08 -3.48
CA ALA A 24 12.32 7.53 -3.96
C ALA A 24 12.68 6.23 -3.23
N TRP A 25 12.42 6.16 -1.92
CA TRP A 25 12.64 4.96 -1.13
C TRP A 25 11.75 3.81 -1.62
N LEU A 26 10.46 4.08 -1.87
CA LEU A 26 9.52 3.09 -2.38
C LEU A 26 9.98 2.51 -3.73
N GLU A 27 10.44 3.36 -4.64
CA GLU A 27 10.95 2.93 -5.94
C GLU A 27 12.18 2.03 -5.78
N ARG A 28 13.07 2.39 -4.88
CA ARG A 28 14.31 1.64 -4.64
C ARG A 28 14.04 0.29 -3.96
N GLU A 29 13.09 0.24 -3.03
CA GLU A 29 12.80 -0.94 -2.21
C GLU A 29 11.56 -1.71 -2.67
N GLU A 30 11.08 -1.45 -3.87
CA GLU A 30 9.81 -2.00 -4.38
C GLU A 30 9.70 -3.50 -4.20
N ASP A 31 10.74 -4.25 -4.53
CA ASP A 31 10.72 -5.72 -4.50
C ASP A 31 10.63 -6.28 -3.08
N ALA A 32 11.03 -5.50 -2.08
CA ALA A 32 10.98 -5.89 -0.68
C ALA A 32 9.72 -5.39 0.04
N CYS A 33 8.84 -4.65 -0.65
CA CYS A 33 7.65 -4.06 -0.06
C CYS A 33 6.47 -5.01 -0.15
N HIS A 34 5.77 -5.16 0.97
CA HIS A 34 4.54 -5.94 1.10
C HIS A 34 3.47 -5.09 1.74
N THR A 35 2.22 -5.43 1.53
CA THR A 35 1.09 -4.81 2.21
C THR A 35 0.04 -5.87 2.51
N SER A 36 -1.11 -5.47 3.04
CA SER A 36 -2.20 -6.39 3.38
C SER A 36 -3.48 -6.00 2.64
N THR A 37 -4.42 -6.96 2.57
CA THR A 37 -5.75 -6.70 2.03
C THR A 37 -6.49 -5.62 2.82
N VAL A 38 -6.22 -5.50 4.13
CA VAL A 38 -6.80 -4.43 4.97
C VAL A 38 -6.32 -3.07 4.51
N VAL A 39 -5.02 -2.93 4.24
CA VAL A 39 -4.46 -1.67 3.74
C VAL A 39 -5.01 -1.33 2.35
N ILE A 40 -5.13 -2.31 1.47
CA ILE A 40 -5.73 -2.10 0.14
C ILE A 40 -7.18 -1.62 0.27
N ALA A 41 -7.95 -2.20 1.20
CA ALA A 41 -9.32 -1.76 1.46
C ALA A 41 -9.36 -0.30 1.95
N GLN A 42 -8.42 0.10 2.80
CA GLN A 42 -8.29 1.49 3.26
C GLN A 42 -8.00 2.44 2.10
N LEU A 43 -7.10 2.05 1.19
CA LEU A 43 -6.78 2.85 0.01
C LEU A 43 -7.99 2.96 -0.93
N ALA A 44 -8.71 1.85 -1.14
CA ALA A 44 -9.91 1.86 -1.98
C ALA A 44 -10.99 2.77 -1.40
N TYR A 45 -11.17 2.75 -0.09
CA TYR A 45 -12.10 3.66 0.60
C TYR A 45 -11.68 5.11 0.41
N TRP A 46 -10.40 5.41 0.62
CA TRP A 46 -9.87 6.76 0.43
C TRP A 46 -10.12 7.28 -1.00
N VAL A 47 -9.88 6.45 -2.01
CA VAL A 47 -10.15 6.80 -3.40
C VAL A 47 -11.64 7.13 -3.62
N ARG A 48 -12.54 6.36 -2.99
CA ARG A 48 -13.98 6.60 -3.09
C ARG A 48 -14.43 7.92 -2.48
N THR A 49 -13.66 8.48 -1.54
CA THR A 49 -14.00 9.78 -0.95
C THR A 49 -13.75 10.95 -1.91
N LYS A 50 -13.08 10.69 -3.02
CA LYS A 50 -12.76 11.71 -4.03
C LYS A 50 -13.84 11.74 -5.11
N GLU A 51 -13.83 12.79 -5.93
CA GLU A 51 -14.85 12.99 -6.96
C GLU A 51 -14.22 13.33 -8.30
N GLY A 52 -14.98 13.07 -9.39
CA GLY A 52 -14.65 13.49 -10.74
C GLY A 52 -13.31 12.95 -11.23
N LYS A 53 -12.56 13.82 -11.88
CA LYS A 53 -11.26 13.46 -12.48
C LYS A 53 -10.23 13.00 -11.46
N GLN A 54 -10.29 13.56 -10.25
CA GLN A 54 -9.39 13.17 -9.18
C GLN A 54 -9.62 11.71 -8.80
N ARG A 55 -10.88 11.29 -8.63
CA ARG A 55 -11.21 9.89 -8.32
C ARG A 55 -10.76 8.97 -9.45
N ASP A 56 -11.01 9.34 -10.70
CA ASP A 56 -10.63 8.53 -11.85
C ASP A 56 -9.11 8.32 -11.90
N ALA A 57 -8.33 9.38 -11.67
CA ALA A 57 -6.88 9.30 -11.64
C ALA A 57 -6.39 8.42 -10.50
N LEU A 58 -6.99 8.53 -9.31
CA LEU A 58 -6.62 7.72 -8.16
C LEU A 58 -7.02 6.25 -8.32
N GLN A 59 -8.14 5.98 -8.99
CA GLN A 59 -8.53 4.60 -9.30
C GLN A 59 -7.53 3.95 -10.24
N ARG A 60 -7.04 4.67 -11.24
CA ARG A 60 -6.00 4.17 -12.15
C ARG A 60 -4.70 3.91 -11.38
N TRP A 61 -4.31 4.83 -10.51
CA TRP A 61 -3.14 4.66 -9.66
C TRP A 61 -3.25 3.41 -8.78
N LEU A 62 -4.41 3.22 -8.13
CA LEU A 62 -4.63 2.06 -7.25
C LEU A 62 -4.54 0.76 -8.05
N ARG A 63 -5.10 0.73 -9.25
CA ARG A 63 -5.03 -0.46 -10.11
C ARG A 63 -3.59 -0.76 -10.51
N GLN A 64 -2.81 0.25 -10.86
CA GLN A 64 -1.38 0.09 -11.16
C GLN A 64 -0.61 -0.39 -9.94
N LEU A 65 -0.93 0.11 -8.75
CA LEU A 65 -0.33 -0.33 -7.50
C LEU A 65 -0.60 -1.82 -7.26
N LEU A 66 -1.85 -2.26 -7.44
CA LEU A 66 -2.22 -3.66 -7.26
C LEU A 66 -1.47 -4.57 -8.23
N ASP A 67 -1.33 -4.15 -9.49
CA ASP A 67 -0.57 -4.89 -10.48
C ASP A 67 0.92 -4.97 -10.10
N ALA A 68 1.49 -3.85 -9.66
CA ALA A 68 2.89 -3.81 -9.25
C ALA A 68 3.18 -4.65 -8.01
N MET A 69 2.19 -4.79 -7.13
CA MET A 69 2.32 -5.56 -5.89
C MET A 69 1.77 -6.97 -5.98
N ASP A 70 1.52 -7.47 -7.19
CA ASP A 70 1.04 -8.83 -7.37
C ASP A 70 1.99 -9.83 -6.70
N GLY A 71 1.42 -10.74 -5.88
CA GLY A 71 2.19 -11.69 -5.07
C GLY A 71 2.77 -11.13 -3.78
N ARG A 72 2.62 -9.82 -3.52
CA ARG A 72 3.15 -9.18 -2.31
C ARG A 72 2.06 -8.57 -1.43
N VAL A 73 0.79 -8.87 -1.71
CA VAL A 73 -0.35 -8.49 -0.88
C VAL A 73 -0.74 -9.69 -0.02
N LEU A 74 -0.65 -9.51 1.30
CA LEU A 74 -0.95 -10.58 2.26
C LEU A 74 -2.45 -10.60 2.57
N GLY A 75 -3.07 -11.77 2.41
CA GLY A 75 -4.44 -11.98 2.84
C GLY A 75 -4.55 -11.95 4.36
N PHE A 76 -5.70 -11.54 4.89
CA PHE A 76 -5.91 -11.47 6.33
C PHE A 76 -6.56 -12.75 6.82
N SER A 77 -5.75 -13.64 7.42
CA SER A 77 -6.19 -14.89 8.02
C SER A 77 -5.52 -15.06 9.39
N VAL A 78 -5.98 -16.06 10.16
CA VAL A 78 -5.37 -16.36 11.47
C VAL A 78 -3.88 -16.68 11.31
N SER A 79 -3.53 -17.47 10.30
CA SER A 79 -2.13 -17.81 10.00
C SER A 79 -1.29 -16.59 9.72
N VAL A 80 -1.81 -15.68 8.88
CA VAL A 80 -1.12 -14.44 8.54
C VAL A 80 -0.97 -13.55 9.78
N ALA A 81 -2.02 -13.48 10.64
CA ALA A 81 -1.95 -12.71 11.87
C ALA A 81 -0.83 -13.22 12.79
N HIS A 82 -0.65 -14.54 12.90
CA HIS A 82 0.45 -15.13 13.68
C HIS A 82 1.81 -14.77 13.10
N VAL A 83 1.99 -14.94 11.81
CA VAL A 83 3.24 -14.60 11.12
C VAL A 83 3.57 -13.12 11.34
N ARG A 84 2.58 -12.25 11.20
CA ARG A 84 2.78 -10.81 11.41
C ARG A 84 3.17 -10.50 12.85
N ALA A 85 2.53 -11.17 13.83
CA ALA A 85 2.86 -10.98 15.23
C ALA A 85 4.31 -11.37 15.53
N GLU A 86 4.82 -12.42 14.89
CA GLU A 86 6.20 -12.87 15.06
C GLU A 86 7.22 -12.02 14.33
N GLN A 87 6.91 -11.62 13.07
CA GLN A 87 7.85 -10.94 12.19
C GLN A 87 7.83 -9.41 12.34
N PHE A 88 6.68 -8.85 12.64
CA PHE A 88 6.47 -7.40 12.62
C PHE A 88 6.05 -6.83 13.98
N ALA A 89 5.98 -7.65 14.99
CA ALA A 89 5.71 -7.17 16.33
C ALA A 89 6.94 -6.42 16.90
N PRO A 90 6.75 -5.49 17.85
CA PRO A 90 5.46 -4.96 18.30
C PRO A 90 4.90 -3.96 17.31
N TRP A 91 3.60 -3.96 17.25
CA TRP A 91 2.87 -3.04 16.39
C TRP A 91 2.45 -1.82 17.17
#